data_86d069b0e1cd321721d7c76c5e56f8dc
#
_entry.id   86d069b0e1cd321721d7c76c5e56f8dc
#
_cell.length_a   1.000
_cell.length_b   1.000
_cell.length_c   1.000
_cell.angle_alpha   90.00
_cell.angle_beta   90.00
_cell.angle_gamma   90.00
#
_symmetry.space_group_name_H-M   'P 1'
#
loop_
_entity.id
_entity.type
_entity.pdbx_description
1 polymer ?
#
loop_
_entity_poly.entity_id
_entity_poly.type
_entity_poly.pdbx_seq_one_letter_code
_entity_poly.pdbx_strand_id
1 'polypeptide(L)'
;RDLVRSRGLGDVYKRQGDTLALDALDGVVEINPDAETVAKYEAKAEAFLKEKEELKVLKNEKSVTTDGHEVELAGNIGGFKDVEGVLTNGGEGVGLFRTEFLYMDSDHFPTEDEQFEAYKQVLEGMQGKKVVVRTLDIGGDKHLSYYEFPQEMNPFLGYRAIRLCLKETDIFKTQLRALCRASVYGRLCIMFPMIATVKEFRDAKAIFEEVKAELVAEGVAVSDSIEVGMMVEIPAAAVLADQFAKYADFFSIGTNDLIQYSMAADRMSEHVSYLYQPYNPSVLRLVANTIKGAHEHGKWVGMCGAMAGEPHAVPILLGLGLDEFSMSATQILKARKVVKSLSYEEMQGLAQECLNKDTADEVLETVKTKLGE
;
A
#
# COMPACT_ATOMS: atom_id res chain seq x y z
N ARG A 1 11.66 0.91 15.98
CA ARG A 1 11.62 -0.13 14.93
C ARG A 1 12.89 -0.17 14.11
N ASP A 2 13.52 0.94 13.89
CA ASP A 2 14.82 1.03 13.21
C ASP A 2 15.99 0.62 14.11
N LEU A 3 15.77 0.47 15.40
CA LEU A 3 16.70 -0.10 16.36
C LEU A 3 17.12 -1.56 16.01
N VAL A 4 16.33 -2.31 15.25
CA VAL A 4 16.66 -3.66 14.82
C VAL A 4 17.56 -3.65 13.58
N ARG A 5 17.50 -2.58 12.75
CA ARG A 5 18.37 -2.41 11.59
C ARG A 5 19.69 -1.73 11.92
N SER A 6 19.75 -0.99 13.01
CA SER A 6 20.99 -0.37 13.51
C SER A 6 21.87 -1.34 14.31
N ARG A 7 21.75 -2.65 14.10
CA ARG A 7 22.67 -3.67 14.65
C ARG A 7 24.08 -3.57 14.04
N GLY A 8 24.48 -2.41 13.65
CA GLY A 8 25.81 -2.10 13.24
C GLY A 8 26.63 -1.47 14.38
N LEU A 9 27.80 -1.03 14.05
CA LEU A 9 28.76 -0.34 14.92
C LEU A 9 28.15 0.82 15.74
N GLY A 10 27.02 1.42 15.30
CA GLY A 10 26.36 2.50 15.99
C GLY A 10 25.87 2.18 17.41
N ASP A 11 25.44 0.96 17.68
CA ASP A 11 24.99 0.56 19.03
C ASP A 11 26.14 0.32 20.01
N VAL A 12 27.33 0.05 19.50
CA VAL A 12 28.54 -0.15 20.29
C VAL A 12 29.07 1.18 20.86
N TYR A 13 28.77 2.30 20.24
CA TYR A 13 29.28 3.61 20.63
C TYR A 13 28.33 4.44 21.49
N LYS A 14 27.06 4.04 21.63
CA LYS A 14 26.09 4.71 22.50
C LYS A 14 26.28 4.27 23.95
N ARG A 15 26.45 5.24 24.86
CA ARG A 15 26.56 5.00 26.29
C ARG A 15 25.41 5.66 27.04
N GLN A 16 25.06 5.10 28.18
CA GLN A 16 24.07 5.74 29.05
C GLN A 16 24.56 7.14 29.48
N GLY A 17 23.76 8.16 29.18
CA GLY A 17 24.12 9.56 29.44
C GLY A 17 24.56 10.33 28.19
N ASP A 18 24.76 9.66 27.05
CA ASP A 18 25.05 10.36 25.79
C ASP A 18 23.82 11.16 25.32
N THR A 19 24.07 12.35 24.80
CA THR A 19 23.08 13.16 24.07
C THR A 19 23.01 12.68 22.63
N LEU A 20 21.80 12.50 22.09
CA LEU A 20 21.61 12.05 20.71
C LEU A 20 20.80 13.11 19.95
N ALA A 21 21.29 13.50 18.76
CA ALA A 21 20.48 14.16 17.75
C ALA A 21 20.02 13.13 16.73
N LEU A 22 18.72 13.00 16.55
CA LEU A 22 18.11 12.00 15.70
C LEU A 22 17.28 12.68 14.60
N ASP A 23 17.64 12.42 13.35
CA ASP A 23 16.85 12.76 12.19
C ASP A 23 16.28 11.49 11.55
N ALA A 24 15.00 11.22 11.84
CA ALA A 24 14.31 10.05 11.33
C ALA A 24 13.96 10.16 9.82
N LEU A 25 13.99 11.39 9.26
CA LEU A 25 13.73 11.61 7.84
C LEU A 25 14.95 11.24 6.99
N ASP A 26 16.12 11.69 7.43
CA ASP A 26 17.38 11.43 6.74
C ASP A 26 18.06 10.13 7.24
N GLY A 27 17.51 9.48 8.26
CA GLY A 27 18.08 8.27 8.85
C GLY A 27 19.41 8.49 9.57
N VAL A 28 19.67 9.70 10.05
CA VAL A 28 20.94 10.09 10.68
C VAL A 28 20.80 10.13 12.19
N VAL A 29 21.81 9.59 12.89
CA VAL A 29 21.93 9.67 14.34
C VAL A 29 23.32 10.24 14.67
N GLU A 30 23.37 11.38 15.34
CA GLU A 30 24.63 11.96 15.84
C GLU A 30 24.72 11.80 17.34
N ILE A 31 25.86 11.31 17.82
CA ILE A 31 26.12 11.05 19.26
C ILE A 31 26.94 12.19 19.82
N ASN A 32 26.47 12.79 20.91
CA ASN A 32 27.08 13.96 21.56
C ASN A 32 27.38 15.11 20.56
N PRO A 33 26.32 15.56 19.82
CA PRO A 33 26.47 16.64 18.85
C PRO A 33 26.97 17.92 19.51
N ASP A 34 27.75 18.70 18.77
CA ASP A 34 28.12 20.03 19.21
C ASP A 34 26.93 21.02 19.23
N ALA A 35 27.14 22.20 19.78
CA ALA A 35 26.07 23.19 19.93
C ALA A 35 25.53 23.70 18.57
N GLU A 36 26.36 23.74 17.54
CA GLU A 36 25.96 24.14 16.19
C GLU A 36 25.05 23.08 15.56
N THR A 37 25.43 21.82 15.69
CA THR A 37 24.64 20.67 15.24
C THR A 37 23.32 20.57 15.97
N VAL A 38 23.29 20.76 17.30
CA VAL A 38 22.03 20.81 18.07
C VAL A 38 21.12 21.90 17.54
N ALA A 39 21.61 23.13 17.37
CA ALA A 39 20.82 24.25 16.86
C ALA A 39 20.26 23.98 15.46
N LYS A 40 21.02 23.30 14.57
CA LYS A 40 20.56 22.87 13.25
C LYS A 40 19.41 21.89 13.34
N TYR A 41 19.50 20.88 14.21
CA TYR A 41 18.41 19.91 14.39
C TYR A 41 17.17 20.51 15.05
N GLU A 42 17.34 21.43 16.01
CA GLU A 42 16.23 22.16 16.61
C GLU A 42 15.50 23.02 15.58
N ALA A 43 16.22 23.77 14.75
CA ALA A 43 15.64 24.55 13.65
C ALA A 43 14.89 23.67 12.63
N LYS A 44 15.46 22.49 12.30
CA LYS A 44 14.81 21.51 11.41
C LYS A 44 13.52 20.95 12.04
N ALA A 45 13.55 20.65 13.33
CA ALA A 45 12.38 20.17 14.06
C ALA A 45 11.28 21.25 14.13
N GLU A 46 11.62 22.51 14.38
CA GLU A 46 10.69 23.64 14.39
C GLU A 46 10.05 23.84 13.01
N ALA A 47 10.85 23.82 11.94
CA ALA A 47 10.36 23.91 10.56
C ALA A 47 9.40 22.77 10.22
N PHE A 48 9.72 21.53 10.64
CA PHE A 48 8.86 20.36 10.46
C PHE A 48 7.51 20.50 11.19
N LEU A 49 7.54 20.97 12.45
CA LEU A 49 6.32 21.18 13.22
C LEU A 49 5.46 22.29 12.61
N LYS A 50 6.07 23.37 12.15
CA LYS A 50 5.37 24.47 11.46
C LYS A 50 4.71 23.97 10.16
N GLU A 51 5.44 23.24 9.33
CA GLU A 51 4.88 22.61 8.12
C GLU A 51 3.68 21.72 8.45
N LYS A 52 3.81 20.90 9.51
CA LYS A 52 2.73 20.00 9.96
C LYS A 52 1.48 20.78 10.39
N GLU A 53 1.64 21.92 11.09
CA GLU A 53 0.49 22.76 11.45
C GLU A 53 -0.15 23.42 10.22
N GLU A 54 0.65 23.92 9.29
CA GLU A 54 0.17 24.50 8.03
C GLU A 54 -0.63 23.49 7.19
N LEU A 55 -0.21 22.22 7.19
CA LEU A 55 -0.91 21.15 6.48
C LEU A 55 -2.27 20.80 7.10
N LYS A 56 -2.49 21.05 8.39
CA LYS A 56 -3.76 20.71 9.07
C LYS A 56 -4.99 21.39 8.47
N VAL A 57 -4.83 22.56 7.86
CA VAL A 57 -5.93 23.27 7.20
C VAL A 57 -6.51 22.47 6.04
N LEU A 58 -5.68 21.61 5.43
CA LEU A 58 -6.09 20.77 4.30
C LEU A 58 -6.88 19.51 4.73
N LYS A 59 -6.99 19.22 6.03
CA LYS A 59 -7.57 17.98 6.55
C LYS A 59 -8.95 17.66 5.98
N ASN A 60 -9.80 18.64 5.84
CA ASN A 60 -11.19 18.48 5.42
C ASN A 60 -11.41 18.90 3.96
N GLU A 61 -10.34 19.22 3.26
CA GLU A 61 -10.44 19.60 1.85
C GLU A 61 -10.46 18.35 0.96
N LYS A 62 -11.13 18.47 -0.19
CA LYS A 62 -11.11 17.44 -1.22
C LYS A 62 -9.73 17.35 -1.89
N SER A 63 -9.38 16.17 -2.32
CA SER A 63 -8.15 15.90 -3.08
C SER A 63 -8.41 16.12 -4.58
N VAL A 64 -8.35 17.39 -4.98
CA VAL A 64 -8.72 17.87 -6.34
C VAL A 64 -7.59 18.68 -6.91
N THR A 65 -7.24 18.44 -8.17
CA THR A 65 -6.26 19.24 -8.93
C THR A 65 -6.78 20.62 -9.28
N THR A 66 -5.91 21.50 -9.77
CA THR A 66 -6.26 22.87 -10.16
C THR A 66 -7.27 22.94 -11.30
N ASP A 67 -7.35 21.90 -12.12
CA ASP A 67 -8.28 21.76 -13.26
C ASP A 67 -9.47 20.84 -12.94
N GLY A 68 -9.67 20.46 -11.68
CA GLY A 68 -10.88 19.82 -11.18
C GLY A 68 -10.91 18.29 -11.24
N HIS A 69 -9.78 17.63 -11.48
CA HIS A 69 -9.71 16.17 -11.41
C HIS A 69 -9.62 15.71 -9.94
N GLU A 70 -10.56 14.86 -9.52
CA GLU A 70 -10.63 14.31 -8.16
C GLU A 70 -9.86 12.98 -8.06
N VAL A 71 -9.10 12.80 -6.99
CA VAL A 71 -8.47 11.53 -6.61
C VAL A 71 -8.77 11.22 -5.15
N GLU A 72 -8.61 9.97 -4.72
CA GLU A 72 -8.78 9.55 -3.34
C GLU A 72 -7.41 9.37 -2.66
N LEU A 73 -7.24 9.99 -1.50
CA LEU A 73 -6.05 9.81 -0.66
C LEU A 73 -6.40 8.96 0.55
N ALA A 74 -5.87 7.75 0.57
CA ALA A 74 -6.18 6.72 1.56
C ALA A 74 -4.98 6.39 2.46
N GLY A 75 -5.27 5.72 3.58
CA GLY A 75 -4.25 5.26 4.51
C GLY A 75 -3.95 3.78 4.39
N ASN A 76 -2.69 3.39 4.61
CA ASN A 76 -2.29 2.01 4.85
C ASN A 76 -2.32 1.73 6.36
N ILE A 77 -2.98 0.65 6.78
CA ILE A 77 -3.11 0.28 8.20
C ILE A 77 -2.69 -1.18 8.45
N GLY A 78 -2.28 -1.46 9.68
CA GLY A 78 -2.06 -2.81 10.21
C GLY A 78 -3.18 -3.28 11.15
N GLY A 79 -4.06 -2.37 11.57
CA GLY A 79 -5.16 -2.68 12.47
C GLY A 79 -5.93 -1.45 12.93
N PHE A 80 -6.90 -1.66 13.84
CA PHE A 80 -7.78 -0.59 14.34
C PHE A 80 -7.02 0.60 14.96
N LYS A 81 -5.88 0.35 15.58
CA LYS A 81 -5.05 1.41 16.21
C LYS A 81 -4.61 2.51 15.23
N ASP A 82 -4.53 2.18 13.96
CA ASP A 82 -4.07 3.11 12.91
C ASP A 82 -5.21 3.98 12.35
N VAL A 83 -6.47 3.59 12.57
CA VAL A 83 -7.67 4.26 12.04
C VAL A 83 -7.72 5.73 12.45
N GLU A 84 -7.48 6.02 13.74
CA GLU A 84 -7.45 7.41 14.24
C GLU A 84 -6.41 8.25 13.50
N GLY A 85 -5.24 7.68 13.24
CA GLY A 85 -4.18 8.34 12.47
C GLY A 85 -4.61 8.70 11.05
N VAL A 86 -5.31 7.79 10.36
CA VAL A 86 -5.85 8.04 9.02
C VAL A 86 -6.87 9.19 9.04
N LEU A 87 -7.85 9.13 9.94
CA LEU A 87 -8.90 10.14 10.05
C LEU A 87 -8.35 11.51 10.48
N THR A 88 -7.39 11.52 11.40
CA THR A 88 -6.77 12.75 11.90
C THR A 88 -5.98 13.47 10.82
N ASN A 89 -5.37 12.72 9.89
CA ASN A 89 -4.66 13.26 8.72
C ASN A 89 -5.57 13.42 7.48
N GLY A 90 -6.88 13.38 7.65
CA GLY A 90 -7.83 13.65 6.57
C GLY A 90 -7.89 12.54 5.51
N GLY A 91 -7.58 11.30 5.87
CA GLY A 91 -7.71 10.17 4.95
C GLY A 91 -9.15 9.96 4.48
N GLU A 92 -9.30 9.70 3.19
CA GLU A 92 -10.61 9.53 2.53
C GLU A 92 -11.07 8.07 2.54
N GLY A 93 -10.15 7.14 2.86
CA GLY A 93 -10.40 5.72 3.00
C GLY A 93 -9.20 4.98 3.59
N VAL A 94 -9.29 3.67 3.64
CA VAL A 94 -8.18 2.74 3.85
C VAL A 94 -7.98 1.98 2.54
N GLY A 95 -6.86 2.24 1.85
CA GLY A 95 -6.52 1.57 0.59
C GLY A 95 -5.75 0.27 0.79
N LEU A 96 -5.26 0.02 2.01
CA LEU A 96 -4.65 -1.24 2.39
C LEU A 96 -4.80 -1.50 3.89
N PHE A 97 -5.61 -2.48 4.25
CA PHE A 97 -5.56 -3.10 5.56
C PHE A 97 -4.77 -4.42 5.45
N ARG A 98 -3.61 -4.47 6.09
CA ARG A 98 -2.71 -5.61 6.12
C ARG A 98 -3.15 -6.59 7.19
N THR A 99 -3.85 -7.64 6.80
CA THR A 99 -4.40 -8.63 7.75
C THR A 99 -3.37 -9.58 8.32
N GLU A 100 -2.19 -9.69 7.72
CA GLU A 100 -1.13 -10.58 8.18
C GLU A 100 -0.70 -10.32 9.64
N PHE A 101 -0.85 -9.09 10.15
CA PHE A 101 -0.55 -8.78 11.55
C PHE A 101 -1.44 -9.55 12.53
N LEU A 102 -2.70 -9.83 12.17
CA LEU A 102 -3.58 -10.66 13.01
C LEU A 102 -3.04 -12.08 13.17
N TYR A 103 -2.38 -12.60 12.15
CA TYR A 103 -1.78 -13.93 12.15
C TYR A 103 -0.41 -13.94 12.81
N MET A 104 0.41 -12.91 12.58
CA MET A 104 1.78 -12.83 13.11
C MET A 104 1.83 -12.53 14.61
N ASP A 105 0.84 -11.81 15.13
CA ASP A 105 0.72 -11.46 16.55
C ASP A 105 -0.02 -12.55 17.37
N SER A 106 -0.39 -13.67 16.74
CA SER A 106 -1.09 -14.81 17.35
C SER A 106 -0.15 -16.02 17.51
N ASP A 107 -0.53 -16.97 18.36
CA ASP A 107 0.10 -18.27 18.53
C ASP A 107 -0.69 -19.42 17.84
N HIS A 108 -1.79 -19.08 17.15
CA HIS A 108 -2.65 -19.98 16.39
C HIS A 108 -3.22 -19.25 15.17
N PHE A 109 -3.83 -19.99 14.22
CA PHE A 109 -4.60 -19.37 13.16
C PHE A 109 -5.79 -18.64 13.76
N PRO A 110 -5.93 -17.31 13.52
CA PRO A 110 -7.06 -16.55 14.05
C PRO A 110 -8.39 -17.17 13.65
N THR A 111 -9.27 -17.36 14.62
CA THR A 111 -10.62 -17.89 14.39
C THR A 111 -11.47 -16.91 13.58
N GLU A 112 -12.60 -17.39 13.07
CA GLU A 112 -13.57 -16.54 12.35
C GLU A 112 -14.02 -15.36 13.23
N ASP A 113 -14.27 -15.59 14.52
CA ASP A 113 -14.75 -14.55 15.45
C ASP A 113 -13.66 -13.53 15.78
N GLU A 114 -12.43 -13.94 16.01
CA GLU A 114 -11.30 -13.02 16.23
C GLU A 114 -11.08 -12.12 15.03
N GLN A 115 -11.12 -12.68 13.83
CA GLN A 115 -11.00 -11.91 12.60
C GLN A 115 -12.20 -10.99 12.38
N PHE A 116 -13.42 -11.49 12.59
CA PHE A 116 -14.64 -10.70 12.47
C PHE A 116 -14.60 -9.45 13.35
N GLU A 117 -14.25 -9.59 14.63
CA GLU A 117 -14.16 -8.44 15.55
C GLU A 117 -13.09 -7.43 15.09
N ALA A 118 -11.95 -7.88 14.61
CA ALA A 118 -10.90 -7.00 14.09
C ALA A 118 -11.37 -6.21 12.86
N TYR A 119 -12.02 -6.86 11.90
CA TYR A 119 -12.53 -6.21 10.68
C TYR A 119 -13.68 -5.26 10.98
N LYS A 120 -14.62 -5.68 11.83
CA LYS A 120 -15.75 -4.86 12.28
C LYS A 120 -15.27 -3.54 12.91
N GLN A 121 -14.34 -3.60 13.86
CA GLN A 121 -13.81 -2.41 14.52
C GLN A 121 -13.23 -1.40 13.51
N VAL A 122 -12.50 -1.86 12.51
CA VAL A 122 -11.94 -1.00 11.47
C VAL A 122 -13.05 -0.40 10.60
N LEU A 123 -14.02 -1.20 10.15
CA LEU A 123 -15.13 -0.74 9.31
C LEU A 123 -16.00 0.30 10.02
N GLU A 124 -16.38 0.05 11.28
CA GLU A 124 -17.12 1.01 12.10
C GLU A 124 -16.29 2.28 12.34
N GLY A 125 -15.01 2.12 12.70
CA GLY A 125 -14.09 3.23 12.97
C GLY A 125 -13.89 4.14 11.77
N MET A 126 -13.94 3.63 10.55
CA MET A 126 -13.80 4.40 9.32
C MET A 126 -15.07 5.17 8.91
N GLN A 127 -16.17 5.06 9.67
CA GLN A 127 -17.35 5.92 9.54
C GLN A 127 -17.96 5.95 8.14
N GLY A 128 -18.07 4.80 7.49
CA GLY A 128 -18.63 4.63 6.15
C GLY A 128 -17.66 4.92 4.99
N LYS A 129 -16.43 5.32 5.29
CA LYS A 129 -15.36 5.42 4.29
C LYS A 129 -14.94 4.04 3.81
N LYS A 130 -14.46 3.96 2.57
CA LYS A 130 -13.98 2.72 1.96
C LYS A 130 -12.83 2.09 2.75
N VAL A 131 -12.87 0.77 2.92
CA VAL A 131 -11.80 -0.03 3.51
C VAL A 131 -11.45 -1.19 2.59
N VAL A 132 -10.26 -1.15 2.01
CA VAL A 132 -9.71 -2.24 1.20
C VAL A 132 -8.95 -3.19 2.14
N VAL A 133 -9.49 -4.39 2.33
CA VAL A 133 -8.89 -5.43 3.16
C VAL A 133 -8.17 -6.43 2.28
N ARG A 134 -6.86 -6.53 2.43
CA ARG A 134 -6.07 -7.55 1.76
C ARG A 134 -6.20 -8.88 2.49
N THR A 135 -6.60 -9.94 1.78
CA THR A 135 -6.57 -11.29 2.34
C THR A 135 -5.14 -11.72 2.66
N LEU A 136 -5.00 -12.81 3.39
CA LEU A 136 -3.75 -13.28 3.96
C LEU A 136 -2.56 -13.21 2.98
N ASP A 137 -1.53 -12.47 3.38
CA ASP A 137 -0.26 -12.36 2.66
C ASP A 137 0.91 -12.75 3.58
N ILE A 138 1.04 -14.04 3.86
CA ILE A 138 2.13 -14.66 4.61
C ILE A 138 2.97 -15.55 3.70
N GLY A 139 4.20 -15.86 4.14
CA GLY A 139 5.24 -16.51 3.35
C GLY A 139 6.29 -15.51 2.88
N GLY A 140 7.32 -15.98 2.20
CA GLY A 140 8.46 -15.14 1.87
C GLY A 140 9.27 -14.77 3.11
N ASP A 141 9.19 -13.53 3.54
CA ASP A 141 9.84 -12.98 4.73
C ASP A 141 8.95 -13.01 6.00
N LYS A 142 7.69 -13.40 5.86
CA LYS A 142 6.71 -13.43 6.96
C LYS A 142 6.46 -14.86 7.42
N HIS A 143 6.88 -15.16 8.65
CA HIS A 143 6.75 -16.49 9.25
C HIS A 143 5.73 -16.50 10.38
N LEU A 144 5.06 -17.64 10.55
CA LEU A 144 4.18 -17.91 11.69
C LEU A 144 4.86 -18.92 12.61
N SER A 145 4.79 -18.72 13.93
CA SER A 145 5.40 -19.61 14.92
C SER A 145 4.70 -20.97 15.00
N TYR A 146 3.46 -21.04 14.54
CA TYR A 146 2.56 -22.20 14.63
C TYR A 146 2.27 -22.85 13.26
N TYR A 147 2.92 -22.42 12.17
CA TYR A 147 2.77 -22.99 10.83
C TYR A 147 4.14 -23.15 10.16
N GLU A 148 4.47 -24.35 9.76
CA GLU A 148 5.72 -24.65 9.08
C GLU A 148 5.54 -24.57 7.57
N PHE A 149 6.19 -23.58 6.94
CA PHE A 149 6.22 -23.46 5.49
C PHE A 149 7.17 -24.48 4.87
N PRO A 150 6.87 -24.99 3.65
CA PRO A 150 7.81 -25.82 2.93
C PRO A 150 9.11 -25.05 2.67
N GLN A 151 10.25 -25.75 2.75
CA GLN A 151 11.52 -25.15 2.37
C GLN A 151 11.57 -24.92 0.86
N GLU A 152 11.84 -23.69 0.47
CA GLU A 152 11.94 -23.28 -0.92
C GLU A 152 13.24 -22.50 -1.16
N MET A 153 13.80 -22.66 -2.37
CA MET A 153 15.03 -21.94 -2.76
C MET A 153 14.79 -20.43 -2.93
N ASN A 154 13.57 -20.05 -3.31
CA ASN A 154 13.17 -18.65 -3.55
C ASN A 154 11.77 -18.41 -2.92
N PRO A 155 11.68 -18.23 -1.59
CA PRO A 155 10.39 -18.13 -0.89
C PRO A 155 9.48 -17.00 -1.42
N PHE A 156 10.04 -15.87 -1.88
CA PHE A 156 9.26 -14.78 -2.50
C PHE A 156 8.58 -15.19 -3.81
N LEU A 157 9.12 -16.19 -4.52
CA LEU A 157 8.55 -16.75 -5.75
C LEU A 157 7.69 -18.00 -5.50
N GLY A 158 7.57 -18.42 -4.25
CA GLY A 158 7.05 -19.70 -3.85
C GLY A 158 5.63 -19.70 -3.30
N TYR A 159 5.43 -20.57 -2.32
CA TYR A 159 4.16 -20.91 -1.71
C TYR A 159 3.78 -19.85 -0.65
N ARG A 160 3.13 -18.76 -1.09
CA ARG A 160 2.71 -17.65 -0.25
C ARG A 160 1.36 -17.08 -0.68
N ALA A 161 0.73 -16.32 0.20
CA ALA A 161 -0.45 -15.51 -0.07
C ALA A 161 -1.59 -16.32 -0.72
N ILE A 162 -2.13 -15.86 -1.85
CA ILE A 162 -3.25 -16.54 -2.54
C ILE A 162 -2.91 -17.99 -2.95
N ARG A 163 -1.64 -18.29 -3.21
CA ARG A 163 -1.21 -19.65 -3.57
C ARG A 163 -1.41 -20.62 -2.41
N LEU A 164 -1.12 -20.16 -1.18
CA LEU A 164 -1.43 -20.88 0.05
C LEU A 164 -2.95 -20.96 0.25
N CYS A 165 -3.66 -19.85 0.13
CA CYS A 165 -5.10 -19.77 0.36
C CYS A 165 -5.92 -20.68 -0.57
N LEU A 166 -5.53 -20.82 -1.84
CA LEU A 166 -6.20 -21.69 -2.80
C LEU A 166 -5.95 -23.19 -2.53
N LYS A 167 -4.92 -23.51 -1.77
CA LYS A 167 -4.61 -24.90 -1.37
C LYS A 167 -5.13 -25.22 0.03
N GLU A 168 -4.91 -24.33 0.98
CA GLU A 168 -5.42 -24.42 2.35
C GLU A 168 -6.76 -23.68 2.46
N THR A 169 -7.77 -24.19 1.76
CA THR A 169 -9.07 -23.53 1.58
C THR A 169 -9.80 -23.25 2.88
N ASP A 170 -9.58 -24.04 3.93
CA ASP A 170 -10.22 -23.82 5.24
C ASP A 170 -9.74 -22.52 5.90
N ILE A 171 -8.43 -22.22 5.79
CA ILE A 171 -7.85 -20.95 6.27
C ILE A 171 -8.47 -19.78 5.47
N PHE A 172 -8.56 -19.94 4.16
CA PHE A 172 -9.11 -18.90 3.28
C PHE A 172 -10.61 -18.68 3.52
N LYS A 173 -11.41 -19.75 3.61
CA LYS A 173 -12.84 -19.66 3.90
C LYS A 173 -13.11 -19.01 5.27
N THR A 174 -12.32 -19.36 6.30
CA THR A 174 -12.42 -18.73 7.63
C THR A 174 -12.26 -17.22 7.56
N GLN A 175 -11.25 -16.73 6.81
CA GLN A 175 -11.05 -15.30 6.62
C GLN A 175 -12.19 -14.65 5.83
N LEU A 176 -12.62 -15.29 4.74
CA LEU A 176 -13.72 -14.76 3.90
C LEU A 176 -15.05 -14.73 4.65
N ARG A 177 -15.36 -15.73 5.49
CA ARG A 177 -16.55 -15.72 6.35
C ARG A 177 -16.52 -14.53 7.32
N ALA A 178 -15.39 -14.30 7.97
CA ALA A 178 -15.21 -13.17 8.88
C ALA A 178 -15.40 -11.82 8.16
N LEU A 179 -14.82 -11.66 6.95
CA LEU A 179 -14.98 -10.47 6.13
C LEU A 179 -16.43 -10.25 5.68
N CYS A 180 -17.11 -11.30 5.21
CA CYS A 180 -18.51 -11.23 4.81
C CYS A 180 -19.41 -10.83 5.99
N ARG A 181 -19.21 -11.40 7.18
CA ARG A 181 -19.93 -11.02 8.41
C ARG A 181 -19.69 -9.55 8.79
N ALA A 182 -18.44 -9.08 8.63
CA ALA A 182 -18.07 -7.71 8.94
C ALA A 182 -18.61 -6.69 7.92
N SER A 183 -18.97 -7.10 6.71
CA SER A 183 -19.34 -6.23 5.59
C SER A 183 -20.54 -5.32 5.85
N VAL A 184 -21.42 -5.66 6.79
CA VAL A 184 -22.60 -4.85 7.14
C VAL A 184 -22.27 -3.64 8.05
N TYR A 185 -21.03 -3.56 8.55
CA TYR A 185 -20.58 -2.50 9.45
C TYR A 185 -19.85 -1.34 8.74
N GLY A 186 -19.66 -1.41 7.42
CA GLY A 186 -19.02 -0.35 6.65
C GLY A 186 -18.85 -0.72 5.18
N ARG A 187 -18.14 0.15 4.44
CA ARG A 187 -17.87 -0.08 3.00
C ARG A 187 -16.64 -0.95 2.82
N LEU A 188 -16.84 -2.25 2.67
CA LEU A 188 -15.80 -3.26 2.51
C LEU A 188 -15.45 -3.49 1.03
N CYS A 189 -14.14 -3.48 0.73
CA CYS A 189 -13.55 -4.03 -0.48
C CYS A 189 -12.56 -5.13 -0.10
N ILE A 190 -12.61 -6.28 -0.77
CA ILE A 190 -11.72 -7.42 -0.54
C ILE A 190 -10.70 -7.48 -1.66
N MET A 191 -9.42 -7.59 -1.32
CA MET A 191 -8.31 -7.59 -2.25
C MET A 191 -7.47 -8.86 -2.13
N PHE A 192 -7.34 -9.62 -3.21
CA PHE A 192 -6.50 -10.81 -3.26
C PHE A 192 -5.06 -10.46 -3.66
N PRO A 193 -4.05 -10.82 -2.82
CA PRO A 193 -2.64 -10.57 -3.12
C PRO A 193 -2.06 -11.65 -4.04
N MET A 194 -0.91 -11.38 -4.66
CA MET A 194 -0.07 -12.34 -5.40
C MET A 194 -0.77 -13.07 -6.55
N ILE A 195 -1.77 -12.46 -7.15
CA ILE A 195 -2.47 -13.01 -8.30
C ILE A 195 -1.56 -12.95 -9.55
N ALA A 196 -1.30 -14.09 -10.16
CA ALA A 196 -0.50 -14.22 -11.39
C ALA A 196 -1.34 -14.54 -12.63
N THR A 197 -2.45 -15.27 -12.47
CA THR A 197 -3.30 -15.73 -13.58
C THR A 197 -4.77 -15.38 -13.37
N VAL A 198 -5.49 -15.17 -14.48
CA VAL A 198 -6.95 -14.94 -14.46
C VAL A 198 -7.67 -16.12 -13.79
N LYS A 199 -7.15 -17.34 -13.96
CA LYS A 199 -7.71 -18.52 -13.32
C LYS A 199 -7.63 -18.45 -11.79
N GLU A 200 -6.47 -18.07 -11.22
CA GLU A 200 -6.32 -17.90 -9.76
C GLU A 200 -7.32 -16.89 -9.21
N PHE A 201 -7.48 -15.76 -9.89
CA PHE A 201 -8.45 -14.74 -9.45
C PHE A 201 -9.89 -15.29 -9.49
N ARG A 202 -10.27 -15.98 -10.55
CA ARG A 202 -11.61 -16.58 -10.69
C ARG A 202 -11.86 -17.67 -9.64
N ASP A 203 -10.87 -18.52 -9.37
CA ASP A 203 -10.97 -19.57 -8.36
C ASP A 203 -11.14 -18.95 -6.96
N ALA A 204 -10.38 -17.92 -6.63
CA ALA A 204 -10.50 -17.20 -5.36
C ALA A 204 -11.86 -16.49 -5.23
N LYS A 205 -12.33 -15.84 -6.30
CA LYS A 205 -13.65 -15.19 -6.33
C LYS A 205 -14.78 -16.21 -6.21
N ALA A 206 -14.64 -17.39 -6.81
CA ALA A 206 -15.62 -18.48 -6.68
C ALA A 206 -15.75 -18.97 -5.22
N ILE A 207 -14.63 -19.09 -4.49
CA ILE A 207 -14.66 -19.45 -3.06
C ILE A 207 -15.33 -18.33 -2.24
N PHE A 208 -15.09 -17.07 -2.57
CA PHE A 208 -15.78 -15.94 -1.94
C PHE A 208 -17.32 -16.02 -2.15
N GLU A 209 -17.76 -16.26 -3.39
CA GLU A 209 -19.18 -16.37 -3.71
C GLU A 209 -19.85 -17.58 -3.00
N GLU A 210 -19.15 -18.71 -2.91
CA GLU A 210 -19.58 -19.89 -2.16
C GLU A 210 -19.78 -19.52 -0.69
N VAL A 211 -18.78 -18.92 -0.05
CA VAL A 211 -18.83 -18.50 1.35
C VAL A 211 -19.95 -17.50 1.62
N LYS A 212 -20.14 -16.53 0.72
CA LYS A 212 -21.23 -15.56 0.81
C LYS A 212 -22.58 -16.24 0.76
N ALA A 213 -22.76 -17.19 -0.16
CA ALA A 213 -24.01 -17.96 -0.31
C ALA A 213 -24.30 -18.85 0.92
N GLU A 214 -23.28 -19.50 1.49
CA GLU A 214 -23.40 -20.29 2.71
C GLU A 214 -23.90 -19.43 3.88
N LEU A 215 -23.27 -18.27 4.13
CA LEU A 215 -23.65 -17.35 5.22
C LEU A 215 -25.09 -16.85 5.06
N VAL A 216 -25.49 -16.49 3.85
CA VAL A 216 -26.87 -16.06 3.56
C VAL A 216 -27.86 -17.20 3.84
N ALA A 217 -27.53 -18.44 3.46
CA ALA A 217 -28.35 -19.61 3.76
C ALA A 217 -28.43 -19.92 5.27
N GLU A 218 -27.39 -19.60 6.03
CA GLU A 218 -27.36 -19.68 7.50
C GLU A 218 -28.16 -18.55 8.18
N GLY A 219 -28.69 -17.58 7.40
CA GLY A 219 -29.41 -16.41 7.92
C GLY A 219 -28.51 -15.30 8.45
N VAL A 220 -27.23 -15.32 8.11
CA VAL A 220 -26.27 -14.28 8.48
C VAL A 220 -26.37 -13.12 7.49
N ALA A 221 -26.46 -11.89 8.00
CA ALA A 221 -26.50 -10.70 7.16
C ALA A 221 -25.13 -10.45 6.52
N VAL A 222 -25.12 -10.28 5.19
CA VAL A 222 -23.93 -9.94 4.38
C VAL A 222 -24.31 -8.80 3.45
N SER A 223 -23.42 -7.83 3.28
CA SER A 223 -23.64 -6.71 2.36
C SER A 223 -23.66 -7.17 0.90
N ASP A 224 -24.55 -6.60 0.10
CA ASP A 224 -24.60 -6.82 -1.34
C ASP A 224 -23.57 -5.98 -2.13
N SER A 225 -22.96 -4.99 -1.48
CA SER A 225 -22.06 -4.03 -2.10
C SER A 225 -20.57 -4.31 -1.86
N ILE A 226 -20.20 -5.56 -1.57
CA ILE A 226 -18.77 -5.93 -1.43
C ILE A 226 -18.11 -5.93 -2.81
N GLU A 227 -17.11 -5.07 -2.98
CA GLU A 227 -16.24 -5.10 -4.16
C GLU A 227 -15.11 -6.13 -3.95
N VAL A 228 -14.83 -6.95 -4.95
CA VAL A 228 -13.76 -7.95 -4.92
C VAL A 228 -12.75 -7.64 -6.01
N GLY A 229 -11.56 -7.25 -5.61
CA GLY A 229 -10.46 -6.89 -6.49
C GLY A 229 -9.17 -7.63 -6.19
N MET A 230 -8.10 -7.17 -6.79
CA MET A 230 -6.79 -7.80 -6.66
C MET A 230 -5.66 -6.79 -6.49
N MET A 231 -4.59 -7.24 -5.85
CA MET A 231 -3.31 -6.54 -5.87
C MET A 231 -2.58 -6.87 -7.17
N VAL A 232 -2.16 -5.84 -7.88
CA VAL A 232 -1.31 -5.99 -9.08
C VAL A 232 0.13 -5.77 -8.64
N GLU A 233 0.82 -6.85 -8.42
CA GLU A 233 2.19 -6.87 -7.91
C GLU A 233 3.07 -7.90 -8.65
N ILE A 234 2.46 -8.71 -9.52
CA ILE A 234 3.16 -9.62 -10.42
C ILE A 234 3.10 -9.04 -11.83
N PRO A 235 4.22 -8.92 -12.56
CA PRO A 235 4.25 -8.34 -13.90
C PRO A 235 3.25 -8.96 -14.87
N ALA A 236 3.05 -10.29 -14.80
CA ALA A 236 2.06 -10.99 -15.62
C ALA A 236 0.62 -10.46 -15.43
N ALA A 237 0.26 -10.11 -14.19
CA ALA A 237 -1.03 -9.51 -13.90
C ALA A 237 -1.16 -8.10 -14.48
N ALA A 238 -0.10 -7.29 -14.37
CA ALA A 238 -0.07 -5.96 -14.97
C ALA A 238 -0.20 -5.99 -16.50
N VAL A 239 0.43 -6.96 -17.15
CA VAL A 239 0.34 -7.14 -18.61
C VAL A 239 -1.07 -7.51 -19.07
N LEU A 240 -1.81 -8.32 -18.28
CA LEU A 240 -3.15 -8.81 -18.60
C LEU A 240 -4.27 -8.06 -17.86
N ALA A 241 -4.04 -6.84 -17.42
CA ALA A 241 -4.99 -6.08 -16.60
C ALA A 241 -6.39 -5.94 -17.25
N ASP A 242 -6.46 -5.78 -18.58
CA ASP A 242 -7.70 -5.75 -19.34
C ASP A 242 -8.49 -7.07 -19.27
N GLN A 243 -7.80 -8.21 -19.20
CA GLN A 243 -8.46 -9.51 -19.06
C GLN A 243 -8.96 -9.74 -17.64
N PHE A 244 -8.21 -9.33 -16.63
CA PHE A 244 -8.65 -9.37 -15.24
C PHE A 244 -9.83 -8.44 -14.98
N ALA A 245 -9.88 -7.27 -15.63
CA ALA A 245 -10.93 -6.27 -15.45
C ALA A 245 -12.34 -6.76 -15.84
N LYS A 246 -12.45 -7.87 -16.56
CA LYS A 246 -13.72 -8.56 -16.84
C LYS A 246 -14.30 -9.24 -15.60
N TYR A 247 -13.49 -9.50 -14.59
CA TYR A 247 -13.86 -10.28 -13.40
C TYR A 247 -13.64 -9.53 -12.09
N ALA A 248 -12.62 -8.67 -12.02
CA ALA A 248 -12.29 -7.86 -10.84
C ALA A 248 -13.13 -6.59 -10.82
N ASP A 249 -13.50 -6.14 -9.62
CA ASP A 249 -14.24 -4.90 -9.42
C ASP A 249 -13.30 -3.70 -9.29
N PHE A 250 -12.06 -3.92 -8.85
CA PHE A 250 -11.01 -2.91 -8.75
C PHE A 250 -9.61 -3.54 -8.76
N PHE A 251 -8.61 -2.68 -8.88
CA PHE A 251 -7.19 -3.03 -8.79
C PHE A 251 -6.48 -2.13 -7.79
N SER A 252 -5.48 -2.68 -7.08
CA SER A 252 -4.55 -1.89 -6.28
C SER A 252 -3.12 -2.31 -6.60
N ILE A 253 -2.29 -1.37 -7.02
CA ILE A 253 -0.92 -1.68 -7.45
C ILE A 253 -0.01 -1.76 -6.23
N GLY A 254 0.60 -2.93 -6.01
CA GLY A 254 1.59 -3.20 -4.98
C GLY A 254 3.01 -2.97 -5.51
N THR A 255 3.46 -1.72 -5.57
CA THR A 255 4.72 -1.37 -6.24
C THR A 255 5.95 -2.04 -5.63
N ASN A 256 5.96 -2.33 -4.34
CA ASN A 256 7.12 -2.94 -3.69
C ASN A 256 7.46 -4.30 -4.32
N ASP A 257 6.46 -5.19 -4.44
CA ASP A 257 6.65 -6.50 -5.05
C ASP A 257 6.66 -6.41 -6.58
N LEU A 258 5.88 -5.49 -7.19
CA LEU A 258 5.94 -5.26 -8.63
C LEU A 258 7.35 -4.87 -9.10
N ILE A 259 8.03 -3.98 -8.40
CA ILE A 259 9.42 -3.59 -8.70
C ILE A 259 10.34 -4.80 -8.52
N GLN A 260 10.24 -5.49 -7.37
CA GLN A 260 11.06 -6.67 -7.08
C GLN A 260 10.97 -7.72 -8.20
N TYR A 261 9.76 -8.07 -8.64
CA TYR A 261 9.55 -9.09 -9.68
C TYR A 261 9.87 -8.59 -11.08
N SER A 262 9.64 -7.31 -11.38
CA SER A 262 9.97 -6.73 -12.69
C SER A 262 11.48 -6.60 -12.90
N MET A 263 12.21 -6.22 -11.84
CA MET A 263 13.65 -6.03 -11.89
C MET A 263 14.42 -7.31 -11.52
N ALA A 264 13.70 -8.40 -11.13
CA ALA A 264 14.29 -9.66 -10.66
C ALA A 264 15.34 -9.45 -9.55
N ALA A 265 15.08 -8.53 -8.63
CA ALA A 265 15.99 -8.12 -7.58
C ALA A 265 15.31 -8.21 -6.21
N ASP A 266 15.90 -8.96 -5.29
CA ASP A 266 15.45 -9.05 -3.92
C ASP A 266 15.62 -7.70 -3.21
N ARG A 267 14.49 -7.05 -2.87
CA ARG A 267 14.47 -5.75 -2.20
C ARG A 267 15.13 -5.75 -0.81
N MET A 268 15.33 -6.94 -0.23
CA MET A 268 15.98 -7.10 1.08
C MET A 268 17.50 -7.26 0.95
N SER A 269 18.02 -7.44 -0.27
CA SER A 269 19.45 -7.62 -0.54
C SER A 269 20.13 -6.28 -0.80
N GLU A 270 21.06 -5.92 0.08
CA GLU A 270 21.90 -4.71 -0.09
C GLU A 270 22.73 -4.76 -1.37
N HIS A 271 23.15 -5.94 -1.82
CA HIS A 271 24.02 -6.12 -2.98
C HIS A 271 23.35 -5.77 -4.30
N VAL A 272 22.03 -5.88 -4.41
CA VAL A 272 21.24 -5.57 -5.61
C VAL A 272 20.26 -4.43 -5.41
N SER A 273 20.36 -3.68 -4.31
CA SER A 273 19.49 -2.56 -3.98
C SER A 273 19.44 -1.48 -5.06
N TYR A 274 20.50 -1.33 -5.83
CA TYR A 274 20.56 -0.41 -6.99
C TYR A 274 19.56 -0.75 -8.10
N LEU A 275 19.03 -1.97 -8.14
CA LEU A 275 17.99 -2.39 -9.07
C LEU A 275 16.58 -2.11 -8.55
N TYR A 276 16.41 -1.76 -7.28
CA TYR A 276 15.13 -1.33 -6.76
C TYR A 276 14.83 0.10 -7.21
N GLN A 277 14.24 0.23 -8.40
CA GLN A 277 14.07 1.49 -9.10
C GLN A 277 12.58 1.81 -9.33
N PRO A 278 11.92 2.56 -8.42
CA PRO A 278 10.51 2.92 -8.56
C PRO A 278 10.21 3.73 -9.83
N TYR A 279 11.15 4.57 -10.25
CA TYR A 279 11.03 5.43 -11.43
C TYR A 279 11.50 4.77 -12.73
N ASN A 280 11.83 3.48 -12.69
CA ASN A 280 12.25 2.80 -13.92
C ASN A 280 11.10 2.79 -14.94
N PRO A 281 11.35 3.19 -16.21
CA PRO A 281 10.32 3.23 -17.25
C PRO A 281 9.58 1.90 -17.45
N SER A 282 10.25 0.76 -17.23
CA SER A 282 9.58 -0.55 -17.31
C SER A 282 8.50 -0.73 -16.25
N VAL A 283 8.76 -0.27 -15.03
CA VAL A 283 7.79 -0.29 -13.93
C VAL A 283 6.64 0.67 -14.23
N LEU A 284 6.95 1.89 -14.67
CA LEU A 284 5.94 2.90 -15.03
C LEU A 284 5.03 2.41 -16.16
N ARG A 285 5.56 1.69 -17.14
CA ARG A 285 4.77 1.09 -18.23
C ARG A 285 3.84 -0.01 -17.74
N LEU A 286 4.24 -0.82 -16.78
CA LEU A 286 3.36 -1.81 -16.13
C LEU A 286 2.24 -1.13 -15.35
N VAL A 287 2.56 -0.05 -14.62
CA VAL A 287 1.56 0.78 -13.92
C VAL A 287 0.57 1.39 -14.92
N ALA A 288 1.06 2.04 -15.98
CA ALA A 288 0.23 2.64 -17.03
C ALA A 288 -0.67 1.61 -17.71
N ASN A 289 -0.14 0.42 -18.02
CA ASN A 289 -0.92 -0.66 -18.64
C ASN A 289 -2.02 -1.17 -17.71
N THR A 290 -1.73 -1.26 -16.41
CA THR A 290 -2.73 -1.66 -15.40
C THR A 290 -3.88 -0.66 -15.35
N ILE A 291 -3.56 0.64 -15.23
CA ILE A 291 -4.57 1.71 -15.16
C ILE A 291 -5.42 1.72 -16.43
N LYS A 292 -4.78 1.70 -17.60
CA LYS A 292 -5.46 1.68 -18.90
C LYS A 292 -6.39 0.48 -19.02
N GLY A 293 -5.89 -0.75 -18.77
CA GLY A 293 -6.67 -1.97 -18.92
C GLY A 293 -7.88 -2.04 -17.97
N ALA A 294 -7.74 -1.48 -16.76
CA ALA A 294 -8.84 -1.37 -15.80
C ALA A 294 -9.88 -0.34 -16.26
N HIS A 295 -9.45 0.85 -16.64
CA HIS A 295 -10.33 1.94 -17.06
C HIS A 295 -11.12 1.61 -18.34
N GLU A 296 -10.57 0.83 -19.26
CA GLU A 296 -11.30 0.33 -20.44
C GLU A 296 -12.55 -0.48 -20.07
N HIS A 297 -12.60 -1.01 -18.84
CA HIS A 297 -13.74 -1.73 -18.28
C HIS A 297 -14.47 -0.96 -17.15
N GLY A 298 -14.17 0.33 -16.97
CA GLY A 298 -14.80 1.16 -15.94
C GLY A 298 -14.44 0.76 -14.51
N LYS A 299 -13.25 0.16 -14.31
CA LYS A 299 -12.76 -0.26 -12.98
C LYS A 299 -11.75 0.75 -12.45
N TRP A 300 -11.88 1.11 -11.18
CA TRP A 300 -10.94 2.01 -10.51
C TRP A 300 -9.63 1.31 -10.14
N VAL A 301 -8.56 2.09 -10.09
CA VAL A 301 -7.22 1.61 -9.75
C VAL A 301 -6.63 2.43 -8.64
N GLY A 302 -6.26 1.75 -7.55
CA GLY A 302 -5.47 2.32 -6.47
C GLY A 302 -4.00 1.90 -6.53
N MET A 303 -3.21 2.50 -5.66
CA MET A 303 -1.83 2.08 -5.39
C MET A 303 -1.56 2.13 -3.89
N CYS A 304 -1.06 1.06 -3.32
CA CYS A 304 -0.76 0.96 -1.90
C CYS A 304 0.72 0.70 -1.58
N GLY A 305 1.55 0.61 -2.61
CA GLY A 305 3.01 0.54 -2.46
C GLY A 305 3.62 1.87 -2.01
N ALA A 306 4.89 1.85 -1.61
CA ALA A 306 5.60 3.02 -1.10
C ALA A 306 5.57 4.22 -2.06
N MET A 307 5.56 3.95 -3.36
CA MET A 307 5.56 4.95 -4.43
C MET A 307 4.35 5.91 -4.37
N ALA A 308 3.18 5.46 -3.87
CA ALA A 308 1.96 6.27 -3.81
C ALA A 308 2.08 7.53 -2.95
N GLY A 309 2.99 7.53 -1.97
CA GLY A 309 3.24 8.67 -1.07
C GLY A 309 4.48 9.49 -1.41
N GLU A 310 5.21 9.16 -2.46
CA GLU A 310 6.44 9.86 -2.83
C GLU A 310 6.14 11.14 -3.64
N PRO A 311 6.65 12.31 -3.23
CA PRO A 311 6.32 13.58 -3.86
C PRO A 311 6.58 13.65 -5.36
N HIS A 312 7.67 13.03 -5.84
CA HIS A 312 8.01 13.01 -7.27
C HIS A 312 7.26 11.92 -8.05
N ALA A 313 6.72 10.90 -7.37
CA ALA A 313 5.91 9.88 -8.01
C ALA A 313 4.46 10.33 -8.21
N VAL A 314 3.90 11.09 -7.24
CA VAL A 314 2.51 11.58 -7.30
C VAL A 314 2.19 12.27 -8.63
N PRO A 315 2.99 13.20 -9.19
CA PRO A 315 2.73 13.82 -10.48
C PRO A 315 2.63 12.83 -11.64
N ILE A 316 3.52 11.85 -11.68
CA ILE A 316 3.52 10.81 -12.73
C ILE A 316 2.27 9.94 -12.60
N LEU A 317 2.00 9.43 -11.40
CA LEU A 317 0.86 8.55 -11.13
C LEU A 317 -0.48 9.26 -11.39
N LEU A 318 -0.58 10.54 -11.01
CA LEU A 318 -1.72 11.39 -11.34
C LEU A 318 -1.90 11.47 -12.86
N GLY A 319 -0.85 11.79 -13.61
CA GLY A 319 -0.90 11.89 -15.07
C GLY A 319 -1.19 10.57 -15.79
N LEU A 320 -0.86 9.43 -15.17
CA LEU A 320 -1.26 8.10 -15.65
C LEU A 320 -2.74 7.79 -15.39
N GLY A 321 -3.42 8.58 -14.55
CA GLY A 321 -4.84 8.42 -14.24
C GLY A 321 -5.10 7.53 -13.03
N LEU A 322 -4.19 7.45 -12.06
CA LEU A 322 -4.42 6.70 -10.83
C LEU A 322 -5.56 7.31 -10.01
N ASP A 323 -6.53 6.50 -9.58
CA ASP A 323 -7.73 6.97 -8.89
C ASP A 323 -7.54 7.08 -7.36
N GLU A 324 -6.76 6.16 -6.75
CA GLU A 324 -6.53 6.12 -5.30
C GLU A 324 -5.05 6.02 -4.97
N PHE A 325 -4.58 6.89 -4.07
CA PHE A 325 -3.21 6.90 -3.54
C PHE A 325 -3.25 6.51 -2.07
N SER A 326 -2.76 5.32 -1.72
CA SER A 326 -2.76 4.82 -0.35
C SER A 326 -1.34 4.76 0.23
N MET A 327 -1.16 5.42 1.37
CA MET A 327 0.14 5.68 1.96
C MET A 327 0.07 5.63 3.49
N SER A 328 1.20 5.85 4.17
CA SER A 328 1.17 6.06 5.62
C SER A 328 0.34 7.30 5.97
N ALA A 329 -0.41 7.26 7.07
CA ALA A 329 -1.29 8.35 7.46
C ALA A 329 -0.58 9.73 7.51
N THR A 330 0.68 9.75 7.91
CA THR A 330 1.48 10.98 8.02
C THR A 330 1.82 11.64 6.67
N GLN A 331 1.69 10.92 5.56
CA GLN A 331 1.97 11.44 4.22
C GLN A 331 0.73 12.02 3.53
N ILE A 332 -0.47 11.69 4.00
CA ILE A 332 -1.74 12.05 3.32
C ILE A 332 -1.87 13.56 3.08
N LEU A 333 -1.63 14.39 4.10
CA LEU A 333 -1.75 15.84 3.97
C LEU A 333 -0.68 16.45 3.04
N LYS A 334 0.52 15.88 3.03
CA LYS A 334 1.58 16.28 2.09
C LYS A 334 1.19 15.94 0.65
N ALA A 335 0.70 14.73 0.42
CA ALA A 335 0.21 14.31 -0.89
C ALA A 335 -0.97 15.17 -1.37
N ARG A 336 -1.90 15.53 -0.47
CA ARG A 336 -3.00 16.45 -0.79
C ARG A 336 -2.51 17.82 -1.22
N LYS A 337 -1.51 18.38 -0.52
CA LYS A 337 -0.89 19.65 -0.91
C LYS A 337 -0.31 19.56 -2.33
N VAL A 338 0.39 18.48 -2.64
CA VAL A 338 0.97 18.23 -3.98
C VAL A 338 -0.15 18.14 -5.02
N VAL A 339 -1.15 17.26 -4.84
CA VAL A 339 -2.26 17.09 -5.79
C VAL A 339 -2.97 18.42 -6.07
N LYS A 340 -3.24 19.21 -5.03
CA LYS A 340 -3.92 20.50 -5.17
C LYS A 340 -3.10 21.57 -5.90
N SER A 341 -1.80 21.41 -6.03
CA SER A 341 -0.93 22.33 -6.77
C SER A 341 -0.73 21.95 -8.24
N LEU A 342 -1.18 20.76 -8.66
CA LEU A 342 -0.96 20.23 -10.00
C LEU A 342 -2.19 20.38 -10.89
N SER A 343 -1.96 20.49 -12.20
CA SER A 343 -2.98 20.32 -13.24
C SER A 343 -2.93 18.90 -13.77
N TYR A 344 -4.07 18.22 -13.81
CA TYR A 344 -4.16 16.86 -14.35
C TYR A 344 -3.72 16.79 -15.81
N GLU A 345 -4.18 17.73 -16.65
CA GLU A 345 -3.82 17.82 -18.07
C GLU A 345 -2.30 17.95 -18.26
N GLU A 346 -1.65 18.82 -17.47
CA GLU A 346 -0.19 18.95 -17.53
C GLU A 346 0.54 17.67 -17.08
N MET A 347 0.01 17.00 -16.04
CA MET A 347 0.61 15.75 -15.54
C MET A 347 0.45 14.60 -16.53
N GLN A 348 -0.62 14.56 -17.33
CA GLN A 348 -0.73 13.60 -18.43
C GLN A 348 0.42 13.76 -19.43
N GLY A 349 0.77 14.99 -19.79
CA GLY A 349 1.92 15.27 -20.66
C GLY A 349 3.24 14.81 -20.03
N LEU A 350 3.46 15.13 -18.74
CA LEU A 350 4.63 14.68 -17.99
C LEU A 350 4.75 13.16 -17.94
N ALA A 351 3.64 12.47 -17.64
CA ALA A 351 3.62 11.02 -17.55
C ALA A 351 4.00 10.35 -18.88
N GLN A 352 3.47 10.87 -20.01
CA GLN A 352 3.84 10.37 -21.34
C GLN A 352 5.33 10.60 -21.65
N GLU A 353 5.90 11.73 -21.25
CA GLU A 353 7.32 11.98 -21.39
C GLU A 353 8.15 10.98 -20.57
N CYS A 354 7.77 10.74 -19.31
CA CYS A 354 8.45 9.79 -18.40
C CYS A 354 8.42 8.35 -18.95
N LEU A 355 7.33 7.91 -19.56
CA LEU A 355 7.23 6.57 -20.17
C LEU A 355 8.19 6.34 -21.34
N ASN A 356 8.72 7.42 -21.93
CA ASN A 356 9.62 7.38 -23.09
C ASN A 356 11.10 7.60 -22.73
N LYS A 357 11.41 7.74 -21.44
CA LYS A 357 12.81 7.81 -20.98
C LYS A 357 13.46 6.42 -20.96
N ASP A 358 14.77 6.39 -20.91
CA ASP A 358 15.55 5.15 -20.88
C ASP A 358 15.88 4.70 -19.45
N THR A 359 16.04 5.65 -18.53
CA THR A 359 16.52 5.41 -17.16
C THR A 359 15.62 6.03 -16.09
N ALA A 360 15.70 5.50 -14.87
CA ALA A 360 15.01 6.05 -13.70
C ALA A 360 15.50 7.48 -13.36
N ASP A 361 16.79 7.75 -13.54
CA ASP A 361 17.38 9.07 -13.26
C ASP A 361 16.84 10.12 -14.24
N GLU A 362 16.73 9.80 -15.52
CA GLU A 362 16.13 10.71 -16.52
C GLU A 362 14.65 11.00 -16.21
N VAL A 363 13.90 10.00 -15.74
CA VAL A 363 12.52 10.19 -15.28
C VAL A 363 12.49 11.18 -14.11
N LEU A 364 13.31 10.95 -13.10
CA LEU A 364 13.35 11.79 -11.91
C LEU A 364 13.76 13.23 -12.23
N GLU A 365 14.76 13.42 -13.10
CA GLU A 365 15.21 14.74 -13.58
C GLU A 365 14.07 15.46 -14.34
N THR A 366 13.35 14.74 -15.19
CA THR A 366 12.19 15.29 -15.92
C THR A 366 11.11 15.78 -14.95
N VAL A 367 10.79 15.00 -13.92
CA VAL A 367 9.81 15.40 -12.90
C VAL A 367 10.28 16.63 -12.13
N LYS A 368 11.52 16.64 -11.63
CA LYS A 368 12.09 17.78 -10.89
C LYS A 368 12.06 19.05 -11.71
N THR A 369 12.51 18.98 -12.97
CA THR A 369 12.47 20.11 -13.89
C THR A 369 11.06 20.66 -14.07
N LYS A 370 10.05 19.77 -14.21
CA LYS A 370 8.64 20.17 -14.35
C LYS A 370 8.09 20.83 -13.08
N LEU A 371 8.56 20.41 -11.89
CA LEU A 371 8.17 20.98 -10.60
C LEU A 371 8.96 22.26 -10.23
N GLY A 372 10.00 22.60 -10.98
CA GLY A 372 10.84 23.78 -10.71
C GLY A 372 11.87 23.57 -9.61
N GLU A 373 12.31 22.33 -9.43
CA GLU A 373 13.33 21.91 -8.46
C GLU A 373 14.72 21.75 -9.08
#